data_a0ddae269f1bbc274ebf87e021194f0f
#
_entry.id   a0ddae269f1bbc274ebf87e021194f0f
#
_cell.length_a   1.000
_cell.length_b   1.000
_cell.length_c   1.000
_cell.angle_alpha   90.00
_cell.angle_beta   90.00
_cell.angle_gamma   90.00
#
_symmetry.space_group_name_H-M   'P 1'
#
loop_
_entity.id
_entity.type
_entity.pdbx_description
1 polymer ?
#
loop_
_entity_poly.entity_id
_entity_poly.type
_entity_poly.pdbx_seq_one_letter_code
_entity_poly.pdbx_strand_id
1 'polypeptide(L)'
;MKVPFLNLEAAHSSIAAEIEAELLRVARSGPYVLGPELERFETAFADYLGAPHCAGLANGLDALRLGLMAMGIGPGDEVIVPANTYIATWLAVSQCGATPVPVEPREDTYNIDPDGIRAAITERTRAILPVHLYGQPADMDTIEAIAEAHDLWVLEDGAQAHGARYK
;
A
#
# COMPACT_ATOMS: atom_id res chain seq x y z
N MET A 1 -23.44 -10.36 -27.63
CA MET A 1 -22.79 -10.78 -26.39
C MET A 1 -22.53 -9.52 -25.58
N LYS A 2 -22.98 -9.44 -24.30
CA LYS A 2 -22.75 -8.29 -23.44
C LYS A 2 -21.53 -8.57 -22.58
N VAL A 3 -20.43 -7.85 -22.79
CA VAL A 3 -19.21 -8.00 -21.98
C VAL A 3 -19.24 -6.93 -20.89
N PRO A 4 -19.34 -7.30 -19.60
CA PRO A 4 -19.30 -6.33 -18.51
C PRO A 4 -17.90 -5.72 -18.36
N PHE A 5 -17.81 -4.48 -17.90
CA PHE A 5 -16.54 -3.83 -17.58
C PHE A 5 -15.81 -4.54 -16.41
N LEU A 6 -16.58 -5.00 -15.43
CA LEU A 6 -16.10 -5.77 -14.26
C LEU A 6 -17.06 -6.92 -14.00
N ASN A 7 -16.54 -8.12 -13.76
CA ASN A 7 -17.32 -9.30 -13.39
C ASN A 7 -16.83 -9.89 -12.06
N LEU A 8 -17.32 -9.34 -10.97
CA LEU A 8 -17.02 -9.83 -9.61
C LEU A 8 -17.67 -11.19 -9.33
N GLU A 9 -18.79 -11.50 -9.99
CA GLU A 9 -19.49 -12.79 -9.82
C GLU A 9 -18.61 -13.97 -10.23
N ALA A 10 -17.89 -13.84 -11.35
CA ALA A 10 -16.99 -14.88 -11.82
C ALA A 10 -15.83 -15.17 -10.84
N ALA A 11 -15.27 -14.13 -10.23
CA ALA A 11 -14.23 -14.27 -9.22
C ALA A 11 -14.80 -14.86 -7.92
N HIS A 12 -15.96 -14.38 -7.46
CA HIS A 12 -16.60 -14.86 -6.24
C HIS A 12 -17.05 -16.33 -6.35
N SER A 13 -17.65 -16.73 -7.47
CA SER A 13 -18.22 -18.07 -7.63
C SER A 13 -17.20 -19.20 -7.47
N SER A 14 -15.92 -18.95 -7.76
CA SER A 14 -14.86 -19.95 -7.62
C SER A 14 -14.53 -20.31 -6.17
N ILE A 15 -14.84 -19.43 -5.21
CA ILE A 15 -14.54 -19.58 -3.78
C ILE A 15 -15.76 -19.34 -2.88
N ALA A 16 -16.97 -19.26 -3.47
CA ALA A 16 -18.20 -18.91 -2.76
C ALA A 16 -18.47 -19.80 -1.53
N ALA A 17 -18.34 -21.12 -1.70
CA ALA A 17 -18.60 -22.06 -0.62
C ALA A 17 -17.64 -21.89 0.58
N GLU A 18 -16.37 -21.56 0.32
CA GLU A 18 -15.37 -21.29 1.36
C GLU A 18 -15.70 -19.98 2.08
N ILE A 19 -16.04 -18.93 1.33
CA ILE A 19 -16.43 -17.62 1.91
C ILE A 19 -17.69 -17.77 2.78
N GLU A 20 -18.73 -18.45 2.28
CA GLU A 20 -19.98 -18.65 3.01
C GLU A 20 -19.76 -19.43 4.31
N ALA A 21 -18.96 -20.48 4.27
CA ALA A 21 -18.62 -21.28 5.45
C ALA A 21 -17.90 -20.44 6.51
N GLU A 22 -16.90 -19.65 6.11
CA GLU A 22 -16.14 -18.77 7.02
C GLU A 22 -17.00 -17.62 7.57
N LEU A 23 -17.85 -17.00 6.75
CA LEU A 23 -18.78 -15.98 7.21
C LEU A 23 -19.72 -16.51 8.31
N LEU A 24 -20.30 -17.71 8.11
CA LEU A 24 -21.17 -18.34 9.10
C LEU A 24 -20.40 -18.72 10.37
N ARG A 25 -19.18 -19.21 10.23
CA ARG A 25 -18.32 -19.56 11.35
C ARG A 25 -18.03 -18.32 12.21
N VAL A 26 -17.58 -17.22 11.59
CA VAL A 26 -17.29 -15.96 12.29
C VAL A 26 -18.55 -15.37 12.92
N ALA A 27 -19.67 -15.34 12.17
CA ALA A 27 -20.94 -14.82 12.70
C ALA A 27 -21.43 -15.54 13.97
N ARG A 28 -21.06 -16.81 14.13
CA ARG A 28 -21.44 -17.63 15.31
C ARG A 28 -20.40 -17.58 16.44
N SER A 29 -19.20 -17.02 16.20
CA SER A 29 -18.11 -17.02 17.19
C SER A 29 -18.28 -15.98 18.30
N GLY A 30 -18.90 -14.84 17.99
CA GLY A 30 -19.19 -13.74 18.94
C GLY A 30 -18.12 -12.64 19.02
N PRO A 31 -16.83 -12.90 19.20
CA PRO A 31 -15.82 -11.83 19.23
C PRO A 31 -15.47 -11.38 17.81
N TYR A 32 -15.99 -10.20 17.42
CA TYR A 32 -15.84 -9.65 16.06
C TYR A 32 -14.76 -8.58 15.94
N VAL A 33 -14.37 -7.95 17.04
CA VAL A 33 -13.40 -6.85 17.06
C VAL A 33 -12.19 -7.25 17.88
N LEU A 34 -10.99 -7.08 17.33
CA LEU A 34 -9.71 -7.44 17.96
C LEU A 34 -9.72 -8.87 18.52
N GLY A 35 -10.35 -9.79 17.79
CA GLY A 35 -10.52 -11.19 18.18
C GLY A 35 -9.57 -12.13 17.44
N PRO A 36 -9.72 -13.45 17.67
CA PRO A 36 -8.84 -14.47 17.11
C PRO A 36 -8.80 -14.52 15.58
N GLU A 37 -9.82 -13.97 14.90
CA GLU A 37 -9.82 -13.90 13.44
C GLU A 37 -8.83 -12.88 12.92
N LEU A 38 -8.68 -11.76 13.61
CA LEU A 38 -7.65 -10.76 13.29
C LEU A 38 -6.24 -11.36 13.48
N GLU A 39 -5.99 -12.02 14.60
CA GLU A 39 -4.69 -12.66 14.88
C GLU A 39 -4.35 -13.74 13.83
N ARG A 40 -5.34 -14.54 13.42
CA ARG A 40 -5.18 -15.52 12.34
C ARG A 40 -4.85 -14.86 11.01
N PHE A 41 -5.53 -13.77 10.69
CA PHE A 41 -5.28 -13.01 9.46
C PHE A 41 -3.88 -12.41 9.47
N GLU A 42 -3.49 -11.74 10.54
CA GLU A 42 -2.17 -11.10 10.67
C GLU A 42 -1.04 -12.11 10.51
N THR A 43 -1.17 -13.28 11.17
CA THR A 43 -0.21 -14.37 11.04
C THR A 43 -0.13 -14.90 9.61
N ALA A 44 -1.28 -15.25 9.03
CA ALA A 44 -1.33 -15.84 7.69
C ALA A 44 -0.86 -14.87 6.61
N PHE A 45 -1.15 -13.58 6.76
CA PHE A 45 -0.74 -12.57 5.79
C PHE A 45 0.75 -12.23 5.91
N ALA A 46 1.30 -12.20 7.12
CA ALA A 46 2.74 -12.08 7.33
C ALA A 46 3.49 -13.27 6.69
N ASP A 47 3.03 -14.49 6.93
CA ASP A 47 3.59 -15.71 6.33
C ASP A 47 3.51 -15.68 4.79
N TYR A 48 2.38 -15.26 4.24
CA TYR A 48 2.17 -15.14 2.79
C TYR A 48 3.14 -14.17 2.13
N LEU A 49 3.46 -13.05 2.80
CA LEU A 49 4.40 -12.04 2.31
C LEU A 49 5.85 -12.34 2.66
N GLY A 50 6.11 -13.31 3.55
CA GLY A 50 7.45 -13.55 4.11
C GLY A 50 7.91 -12.42 5.04
N ALA A 51 6.98 -11.64 5.59
CA ALA A 51 7.24 -10.55 6.51
C ALA A 51 7.27 -11.05 7.97
N PRO A 52 8.06 -10.43 8.86
CA PRO A 52 8.12 -10.84 10.26
C PRO A 52 6.84 -10.52 11.04
N HIS A 53 6.09 -9.52 10.62
CA HIS A 53 4.88 -9.05 11.30
C HIS A 53 3.87 -8.50 10.32
N CYS A 54 2.59 -8.55 10.72
CA CYS A 54 1.48 -7.85 10.07
C CYS A 54 0.62 -7.21 11.15
N ALA A 55 0.12 -6.01 10.89
CA ALA A 55 -0.86 -5.34 11.73
C ALA A 55 -2.12 -5.05 10.90
N GLY A 56 -3.25 -5.63 11.34
CA GLY A 56 -4.54 -5.36 10.70
C GLY A 56 -5.09 -3.99 11.08
N LEU A 57 -5.53 -3.24 10.08
CA LEU A 57 -6.04 -1.88 10.22
C LEU A 57 -7.41 -1.75 9.53
N ALA A 58 -8.10 -0.65 9.75
CA ALA A 58 -9.45 -0.45 9.24
C ALA A 58 -9.52 -0.41 7.70
N ASN A 59 -8.50 0.17 7.05
CA ASN A 59 -8.41 0.32 5.60
C ASN A 59 -6.98 0.72 5.18
N GLY A 60 -6.71 0.72 3.86
CA GLY A 60 -5.40 1.06 3.32
C GLY A 60 -4.97 2.51 3.56
N LEU A 61 -5.91 3.47 3.57
CA LEU A 61 -5.59 4.86 3.91
C LEU A 61 -5.05 4.99 5.33
N ASP A 62 -5.70 4.33 6.29
CA ASP A 62 -5.21 4.32 7.68
C ASP A 62 -3.88 3.58 7.81
N ALA A 63 -3.66 2.52 7.01
CA ALA A 63 -2.38 1.81 6.99
C ALA A 63 -1.23 2.72 6.57
N LEU A 64 -1.39 3.45 5.47
CA LEU A 64 -0.38 4.40 5.00
C LEU A 64 -0.17 5.55 5.99
N ARG A 65 -1.27 6.14 6.48
CA ARG A 65 -1.20 7.24 7.46
C ARG A 65 -0.49 6.83 8.75
N LEU A 66 -0.86 5.70 9.33
CA LEU A 66 -0.26 5.23 10.58
C LEU A 66 1.20 4.77 10.36
N GLY A 67 1.51 4.22 9.18
CA GLY A 67 2.89 3.92 8.78
C GLY A 67 3.76 5.17 8.77
N LEU A 68 3.32 6.23 8.10
CA LEU A 68 4.01 7.52 8.06
C LEU A 68 4.18 8.13 9.46
N MET A 69 3.13 8.10 10.28
CA MET A 69 3.20 8.58 11.68
C MET A 69 4.20 7.76 12.51
N ALA A 70 4.27 6.45 12.33
CA ALA A 70 5.22 5.59 13.03
C ALA A 70 6.68 5.88 12.63
N MET A 71 6.92 6.36 11.41
CA MET A 71 8.20 6.87 10.93
C MET A 71 8.53 8.28 11.45
N GLY A 72 7.64 8.90 12.23
CA GLY A 72 7.81 10.25 12.76
C GLY A 72 7.53 11.37 11.77
N ILE A 73 6.87 11.08 10.64
CA ILE A 73 6.56 12.06 9.59
C ILE A 73 5.35 12.90 10.00
N GLY A 74 5.45 14.21 9.83
CA GLY A 74 4.43 15.15 10.26
C GLY A 74 4.57 16.56 9.69
N PRO A 75 4.04 17.58 10.40
CA PRO A 75 4.04 18.96 9.91
C PRO A 75 5.45 19.49 9.59
N GLY A 76 5.62 20.04 8.40
CA GLY A 76 6.88 20.56 7.89
C GLY A 76 7.67 19.58 7.02
N ASP A 77 7.34 18.29 7.07
CA ASP A 77 7.97 17.27 6.24
C ASP A 77 7.32 17.19 4.86
N GLU A 78 8.06 16.64 3.91
CA GLU A 78 7.61 16.34 2.56
C GLU A 78 7.72 14.83 2.31
N VAL A 79 6.71 14.28 1.63
CA VAL A 79 6.68 12.88 1.18
C VAL A 79 6.48 12.84 -0.33
N ILE A 80 7.40 12.22 -1.05
CA ILE A 80 7.32 12.05 -2.50
C ILE A 80 6.32 10.93 -2.81
N VAL A 81 5.35 11.21 -3.70
CA VAL A 81 4.26 10.30 -4.09
C VAL A 81 4.06 10.29 -5.60
N PRO A 82 3.54 9.20 -6.22
CA PRO A 82 3.18 9.22 -7.63
C PRO A 82 2.05 10.21 -7.91
N ALA A 83 2.15 10.96 -9.01
CA ALA A 83 1.11 11.93 -9.41
C ALA A 83 -0.21 11.26 -9.82
N ASN A 84 -0.15 10.05 -10.37
CA ASN A 84 -1.28 9.29 -10.92
C ASN A 84 -1.86 8.22 -9.98
N THR A 85 -1.48 8.20 -8.69
CA THR A 85 -2.01 7.22 -7.73
C THR A 85 -3.46 7.51 -7.33
N TYR A 86 -4.09 6.54 -6.66
CA TYR A 86 -5.37 6.77 -6.00
C TYR A 86 -5.22 7.79 -4.87
N ILE A 87 -6.22 8.63 -4.69
CA ILE A 87 -6.19 9.78 -3.75
C ILE A 87 -5.81 9.40 -2.31
N ALA A 88 -6.03 8.15 -1.89
CA ALA A 88 -5.70 7.69 -0.54
C ALA A 88 -4.21 7.88 -0.19
N THR A 89 -3.30 7.67 -1.15
CA THR A 89 -1.86 7.88 -0.97
C THR A 89 -1.56 9.33 -0.58
N TRP A 90 -2.17 10.29 -1.28
CA TRP A 90 -2.01 11.73 -1.01
C TRP A 90 -2.67 12.15 0.30
N LEU A 91 -3.86 11.60 0.57
CA LEU A 91 -4.59 11.88 1.82
C LEU A 91 -3.85 11.36 3.04
N ALA A 92 -3.20 10.21 2.95
CA ALA A 92 -2.39 9.67 4.04
C ALA A 92 -1.30 10.66 4.47
N VAL A 93 -0.57 11.23 3.51
CA VAL A 93 0.46 12.25 3.76
C VAL A 93 -0.15 13.51 4.35
N SER A 94 -1.21 14.05 3.73
CA SER A 94 -1.85 15.29 4.19
C SER A 94 -2.45 15.16 5.58
N GLN A 95 -3.03 13.99 5.92
CA GLN A 95 -3.60 13.73 7.25
C GLN A 95 -2.56 13.57 8.36
N CYS A 96 -1.29 13.28 8.01
CA CYS A 96 -0.17 13.38 8.94
C CYS A 96 0.30 14.82 9.17
N GLY A 97 -0.23 15.79 8.41
CA GLY A 97 0.22 17.19 8.41
C GLY A 97 1.45 17.44 7.52
N ALA A 98 1.96 16.42 6.83
CA ALA A 98 3.04 16.52 5.88
C ALA A 98 2.54 16.99 4.50
N THR A 99 3.45 17.40 3.63
CA THR A 99 3.16 17.86 2.27
C THR A 99 3.43 16.76 1.27
N PRO A 100 2.43 16.29 0.49
CA PRO A 100 2.69 15.37 -0.61
C PRO A 100 3.38 16.11 -1.77
N VAL A 101 4.48 15.56 -2.25
CA VAL A 101 5.24 16.08 -3.40
C VAL A 101 5.03 15.13 -4.57
N PRO A 102 4.23 15.51 -5.58
CA PRO A 102 3.93 14.62 -6.69
C PRO A 102 5.11 14.51 -7.66
N VAL A 103 5.34 13.29 -8.10
CA VAL A 103 6.28 12.96 -9.18
C VAL A 103 5.54 12.23 -10.28
N GLU A 104 5.74 12.65 -11.52
CA GLU A 104 5.12 12.04 -12.69
C GLU A 104 5.55 10.57 -12.84
N PRO A 105 4.66 9.72 -13.37
CA PRO A 105 5.00 8.34 -13.66
C PRO A 105 5.81 8.24 -14.97
N ARG A 106 6.52 7.13 -15.12
CA ARG A 106 7.09 6.73 -16.40
C ARG A 106 5.97 6.31 -17.37
N GLU A 107 6.11 6.66 -18.65
CA GLU A 107 5.11 6.33 -19.67
C GLU A 107 5.00 4.82 -19.95
N ASP A 108 6.09 4.07 -19.75
CA ASP A 108 6.16 2.64 -20.06
C ASP A 108 5.63 1.73 -18.94
N THR A 109 5.68 2.18 -17.67
CA THR A 109 5.28 1.38 -16.51
C THR A 109 4.10 1.95 -15.73
N TYR A 110 3.81 3.25 -15.88
CA TYR A 110 2.88 4.02 -15.07
C TYR A 110 3.23 4.09 -13.58
N ASN A 111 4.38 3.56 -13.18
CA ASN A 111 4.93 3.71 -11.84
C ASN A 111 5.77 4.98 -11.72
N ILE A 112 5.96 5.44 -10.50
CA ILE A 112 6.74 6.67 -10.21
C ILE A 112 8.11 6.66 -10.90
N ASP A 113 8.50 7.79 -11.49
CA ASP A 113 9.79 7.92 -12.18
C ASP A 113 10.92 8.18 -11.18
N PRO A 114 11.94 7.29 -11.07
CA PRO A 114 13.08 7.53 -10.19
C PRO A 114 13.89 8.78 -10.49
N ASP A 115 13.94 9.21 -11.74
CA ASP A 115 14.64 10.46 -12.09
C ASP A 115 13.86 11.69 -11.61
N GLY A 116 12.52 11.61 -11.69
CA GLY A 116 11.65 12.61 -11.10
C GLY A 116 11.76 12.65 -9.56
N ILE A 117 11.94 11.50 -8.91
CA ILE A 117 12.19 11.44 -7.46
C ILE A 117 13.44 12.23 -7.10
N ARG A 118 14.58 11.98 -7.78
CA ARG A 118 15.83 12.71 -7.53
C ARG A 118 15.68 14.23 -7.66
N ALA A 119 14.93 14.66 -8.66
CA ALA A 119 14.70 16.10 -8.91
C ALA A 119 13.77 16.75 -7.87
N ALA A 120 12.91 15.96 -7.21
CA ALA A 120 11.93 16.44 -6.23
C ALA A 120 12.45 16.48 -4.79
N ILE A 121 13.62 15.91 -4.50
CA ILE A 121 14.18 15.87 -3.14
C ILE A 121 14.57 17.27 -2.67
N THR A 122 14.14 17.63 -1.47
CA THR A 122 14.51 18.87 -0.75
C THR A 122 15.03 18.53 0.64
N GLU A 123 15.46 19.54 1.39
CA GLU A 123 15.86 19.39 2.80
C GLU A 123 14.70 18.94 3.72
N ARG A 124 13.45 19.11 3.27
CA ARG A 124 12.26 18.70 3.99
C ARG A 124 11.77 17.30 3.64
N THR A 125 12.28 16.70 2.57
CA THR A 125 11.89 15.33 2.17
C THR A 125 12.29 14.35 3.26
N ARG A 126 11.35 13.49 3.67
CA ARG A 126 11.56 12.46 4.71
C ARG A 126 11.23 11.06 4.23
N ALA A 127 10.37 10.93 3.22
CA ALA A 127 10.01 9.63 2.69
C ALA A 127 9.69 9.66 1.21
N ILE A 128 9.82 8.49 0.60
CA ILE A 128 9.27 8.15 -0.71
C ILE A 128 8.18 7.12 -0.48
N LEU A 129 7.00 7.34 -1.07
CA LEU A 129 5.86 6.43 -0.99
C LEU A 129 5.53 5.93 -2.40
N PRO A 130 6.26 4.92 -2.93
CA PRO A 130 5.94 4.32 -4.22
C PRO A 130 4.64 3.53 -4.12
N VAL A 131 3.90 3.47 -5.24
CA VAL A 131 2.70 2.66 -5.39
C VAL A 131 2.94 1.65 -6.50
N HIS A 132 2.63 0.37 -6.24
CA HIS A 132 2.76 -0.69 -7.22
C HIS A 132 1.49 -0.77 -8.06
N LEU A 133 1.32 0.20 -8.98
CA LEU A 133 0.10 0.36 -9.76
C LEU A 133 -0.17 -0.83 -10.66
N TYR A 134 -1.44 -1.21 -10.72
CA TYR A 134 -1.94 -2.30 -11.58
C TYR A 134 -1.31 -3.68 -11.31
N GLY A 135 -0.67 -3.86 -10.15
CA GLY A 135 0.00 -5.10 -9.77
C GLY A 135 1.45 -5.22 -10.27
N GLN A 136 1.98 -4.17 -10.87
CA GLN A 136 3.39 -4.12 -11.29
C GLN A 136 4.23 -3.39 -10.26
N PRO A 137 5.26 -4.02 -9.66
CA PRO A 137 6.19 -3.35 -8.76
C PRO A 137 6.87 -2.15 -9.43
N ALA A 138 7.06 -1.07 -8.65
CA ALA A 138 7.90 0.05 -9.05
C ALA A 138 9.38 -0.40 -9.13
N ASP A 139 10.26 0.43 -9.68
CA ASP A 139 11.71 0.15 -9.75
C ASP A 139 12.35 0.32 -8.36
N MET A 140 12.14 -0.68 -7.49
CA MET A 140 12.50 -0.62 -6.09
C MET A 140 14.01 -0.53 -5.88
N ASP A 141 14.83 -1.21 -6.67
CA ASP A 141 16.30 -1.11 -6.54
C ASP A 141 16.78 0.33 -6.70
N THR A 142 16.22 1.04 -7.69
CA THR A 142 16.58 2.44 -7.93
C THR A 142 16.02 3.36 -6.86
N ILE A 143 14.78 3.11 -6.40
CA ILE A 143 14.12 3.88 -5.34
C ILE A 143 14.84 3.72 -4.01
N GLU A 144 15.20 2.49 -3.63
CA GLU A 144 15.93 2.20 -2.40
C GLU A 144 17.33 2.84 -2.40
N ALA A 145 18.04 2.76 -3.54
CA ALA A 145 19.35 3.41 -3.66
C ALA A 145 19.26 4.95 -3.52
N ILE A 146 18.18 5.58 -4.01
CA ILE A 146 17.93 7.00 -3.80
C ILE A 146 17.63 7.27 -2.33
N ALA A 147 16.77 6.49 -1.71
CA ALA A 147 16.39 6.65 -0.32
C ALA A 147 17.59 6.52 0.61
N GLU A 148 18.45 5.52 0.40
CA GLU A 148 19.68 5.32 1.16
C GLU A 148 20.65 6.50 1.02
N ALA A 149 20.83 7.00 -0.21
CA ALA A 149 21.73 8.13 -0.47
C ALA A 149 21.29 9.44 0.20
N HIS A 150 20.01 9.58 0.54
CA HIS A 150 19.42 10.80 1.12
C HIS A 150 18.84 10.59 2.53
N ASP A 151 19.06 9.44 3.15
CA ASP A 151 18.53 9.09 4.49
C ASP A 151 17.00 9.23 4.57
N LEU A 152 16.30 8.70 3.56
CA LEU A 152 14.84 8.75 3.44
C LEU A 152 14.20 7.40 3.79
N TRP A 153 13.01 7.45 4.38
CA TRP A 153 12.16 6.29 4.52
C TRP A 153 11.53 5.86 3.18
N VAL A 154 11.29 4.57 3.03
CA VAL A 154 10.46 4.04 1.95
C VAL A 154 9.26 3.34 2.56
N LEU A 155 8.05 3.75 2.15
CA LEU A 155 6.80 3.09 2.51
C LEU A 155 6.09 2.65 1.23
N GLU A 156 5.98 1.34 1.02
CA GLU A 156 5.37 0.78 -0.19
C GLU A 156 3.84 0.70 -0.07
N ASP A 157 3.12 1.26 -1.04
CA ASP A 157 1.68 1.06 -1.21
C ASP A 157 1.44 -0.12 -2.16
N GLY A 158 1.17 -1.28 -1.57
CA GLY A 158 0.89 -2.53 -2.27
C GLY A 158 -0.61 -2.82 -2.48
N ALA A 159 -1.50 -1.83 -2.33
CA ALA A 159 -2.96 -2.03 -2.39
C ALA A 159 -3.45 -2.70 -3.68
N GLN A 160 -2.71 -2.56 -4.79
CA GLN A 160 -3.03 -3.18 -6.08
C GLN A 160 -2.12 -4.35 -6.44
N ALA A 161 -1.20 -4.76 -5.58
CA ALA A 161 -0.11 -5.67 -5.90
C ALA A 161 0.00 -6.89 -4.98
N HIS A 162 -1.11 -7.34 -4.39
CA HIS A 162 -1.12 -8.54 -3.56
C HIS A 162 -0.65 -9.76 -4.36
N GLY A 163 0.42 -10.42 -3.88
CA GLY A 163 1.03 -11.56 -4.55
C GLY A 163 2.01 -11.21 -5.67
N ALA A 164 2.18 -9.94 -6.03
CA ALA A 164 3.27 -9.52 -6.89
C ALA A 164 4.62 -9.79 -6.23
N ARG A 165 5.63 -10.04 -7.05
CA ARG A 165 7.01 -10.28 -6.59
C ARG A 165 7.96 -9.40 -7.36
N TYR A 166 8.98 -8.91 -6.68
CA TYR A 166 10.08 -8.14 -7.25
C TYR A 166 11.35 -9.00 -7.22
N LYS A 167 11.83 -9.40 -8.45
CA LYS A 167 13.00 -10.27 -8.73
C LYS A 167 13.00 -11.65 -8.09
#